data_2a149079c81999a62ceb3fc1126ef84f
#
_entry.id   2a149079c81999a62ceb3fc1126ef84f
#
_cell.length_a   1.000
_cell.length_b   1.000
_cell.length_c   1.000
_cell.angle_alpha   90.00
_cell.angle_beta   90.00
_cell.angle_gamma   90.00
#
_symmetry.space_group_name_H-M   'P 1'
#
loop_
_entity.id
_entity.type
_entity.pdbx_description
1 polymer ?
#
loop_
_entity_poly.entity_id
_entity_poly.type
_entity_poly.pdbx_seq_one_letter_code
_entity_poly.pdbx_strand_id
1 'polypeptide(L)'
;MSAVGLFWIRDDFRIENNPALSFATQNHDNVIALFIYNNKNYDNQTEAQKWWVSKSLEVLKKDLSKYNISLQIVKSDELDFFSKIKKKDNLTVYWNKVYEPDVIAKGKKIRDIFLKNEINFKYFKGNILNEFQEVTKNDGTPFKVFTPFWRVAEQKYLSLPPLKKYIVKKKTKEKDIFKNCIDPKDILPKKNWYKKFEKYWEVSESKSKQVLSELIKD
;
A
#
# COMPACT_ATOMS: atom_id res chain seq x y z
N MET A 1 3.66 5.55 26.72
CA MET A 1 2.69 5.10 25.68
C MET A 1 3.44 4.18 24.75
N SER A 2 2.87 3.03 24.37
CA SER A 2 3.46 2.14 23.37
C SER A 2 3.49 2.84 22.00
N ALA A 3 4.57 2.61 21.22
CA ALA A 3 4.68 3.17 19.88
C ALA A 3 3.54 2.65 18.98
N VAL A 4 2.94 3.52 18.18
CA VAL A 4 1.89 3.17 17.22
C VAL A 4 2.53 2.79 15.89
N GLY A 5 2.15 1.64 15.33
CA GLY A 5 2.51 1.25 13.97
C GLY A 5 1.60 1.95 12.95
N LEU A 6 2.17 2.79 12.12
CA LEU A 6 1.45 3.47 11.04
C LEU A 6 1.69 2.75 9.72
N PHE A 7 0.69 1.99 9.24
CA PHE A 7 0.74 1.38 7.92
C PHE A 7 0.30 2.40 6.87
N TRP A 8 1.26 2.94 6.12
CA TRP A 8 0.99 3.87 5.03
C TRP A 8 0.66 3.13 3.75
N ILE A 9 -0.63 3.13 3.40
CA ILE A 9 -1.18 2.56 2.16
C ILE A 9 -0.80 3.46 0.99
N ARG A 10 -0.32 2.83 -0.09
CA ARG A 10 -0.04 3.49 -1.36
C ARG A 10 -0.95 2.91 -2.44
N ASP A 11 -0.51 1.92 -3.22
CA ASP A 11 -1.31 1.29 -4.29
C ASP A 11 -1.71 -0.15 -3.94
N ASP A 12 -1.52 -0.56 -2.70
CA ASP A 12 -1.72 -1.91 -2.21
C ASP A 12 -2.96 -2.02 -1.29
N PHE A 13 -4.14 -1.95 -1.88
CA PHE A 13 -5.44 -2.05 -1.18
C PHE A 13 -5.77 -3.50 -0.78
N ARG A 14 -4.84 -4.18 -0.07
CA ARG A 14 -5.01 -5.57 0.34
C ARG A 14 -4.52 -5.82 1.77
N ILE A 15 -5.07 -6.86 2.40
CA ILE A 15 -4.65 -7.34 3.72
C ILE A 15 -3.74 -8.55 3.59
N GLU A 16 -4.11 -9.52 2.75
CA GLU A 16 -3.33 -10.74 2.61
C GLU A 16 -2.01 -10.51 1.86
N ASN A 17 -1.00 -11.27 2.29
CA ASN A 17 0.35 -11.15 1.72
C ASN A 17 0.86 -9.72 1.65
N ASN A 18 0.50 -8.89 2.64
CA ASN A 18 0.96 -7.52 2.78
C ASN A 18 2.12 -7.45 3.80
N PRO A 19 3.38 -7.34 3.33
CA PRO A 19 4.53 -7.36 4.22
C PRO A 19 4.53 -6.21 5.23
N ALA A 20 4.24 -4.99 4.78
CA ALA A 20 4.25 -3.80 5.63
C ALA A 20 3.20 -3.89 6.75
N LEU A 21 1.96 -4.25 6.39
CA LEU A 21 0.88 -4.41 7.35
C LEU A 21 1.16 -5.55 8.34
N SER A 22 1.60 -6.70 7.83
CA SER A 22 1.96 -7.86 8.67
C SER A 22 3.05 -7.49 9.67
N PHE A 23 4.11 -6.81 9.22
CA PHE A 23 5.22 -6.42 10.09
C PHE A 23 4.78 -5.37 11.13
N ALA A 24 3.98 -4.38 10.74
CA ALA A 24 3.40 -3.41 11.67
C ALA A 24 2.61 -4.12 12.79
N THR A 25 1.73 -5.08 12.43
CA THR A 25 0.92 -5.80 13.40
C THR A 25 1.70 -6.79 14.27
N GLN A 26 2.89 -7.20 13.87
CA GLN A 26 3.75 -8.08 14.67
C GLN A 26 4.57 -7.30 15.71
N ASN A 27 4.87 -6.03 15.46
CA ASN A 27 5.78 -5.22 16.27
C ASN A 27 5.08 -4.16 17.13
N HIS A 28 3.79 -3.93 16.92
CA HIS A 28 3.03 -2.93 17.69
C HIS A 28 1.69 -3.51 18.16
N ASP A 29 1.26 -3.11 19.34
CA ASP A 29 -0.08 -3.45 19.86
C ASP A 29 -1.15 -2.59 19.21
N ASN A 30 -0.83 -1.35 18.89
CA ASN A 30 -1.70 -0.40 18.22
C ASN A 30 -1.21 -0.15 16.80
N VAL A 31 -2.08 -0.36 15.82
CA VAL A 31 -1.78 -0.16 14.40
C VAL A 31 -2.90 0.64 13.75
N ILE A 32 -2.52 1.64 12.98
CA ILE A 32 -3.42 2.47 12.17
C ILE A 32 -3.00 2.35 10.72
N ALA A 33 -3.97 2.21 9.84
CA ALA A 33 -3.77 2.31 8.40
C ALA A 33 -4.03 3.75 7.93
N LEU A 34 -3.09 4.32 7.21
CA LEU A 34 -3.17 5.67 6.69
C LEU A 34 -3.20 5.65 5.17
N PHE A 35 -4.17 6.33 4.57
CA PHE A 35 -4.16 6.67 3.16
C PHE A 35 -4.12 8.20 3.00
N ILE A 36 -3.15 8.70 2.24
CA ILE A 36 -3.02 10.14 1.97
C ILE A 36 -3.63 10.42 0.60
N TYR A 37 -4.79 11.06 0.60
CA TYR A 37 -5.45 11.53 -0.61
C TYR A 37 -4.87 12.87 -1.03
N ASN A 38 -4.02 12.86 -2.05
CA ASN A 38 -3.43 14.09 -2.58
C ASN A 38 -4.24 14.58 -3.78
N ASN A 39 -4.91 15.72 -3.65
CA ASN A 39 -5.72 16.31 -4.71
C ASN A 39 -4.94 16.47 -6.02
N LYS A 40 -3.68 16.96 -5.96
CA LYS A 40 -2.89 17.21 -7.17
C LYS A 40 -2.62 15.93 -7.97
N ASN A 41 -2.38 14.82 -7.28
CA ASN A 41 -2.17 13.53 -7.93
C ASN A 41 -3.50 12.93 -8.42
N TYR A 42 -4.57 13.10 -7.64
CA TYR A 42 -5.88 12.51 -7.93
C TYR A 42 -6.79 13.40 -8.78
N ASP A 43 -6.55 14.71 -8.88
CA ASP A 43 -7.28 15.57 -9.82
C ASP A 43 -6.93 15.25 -11.28
N ASN A 44 -5.73 14.71 -11.51
CA ASN A 44 -5.31 14.17 -12.81
C ASN A 44 -5.84 12.75 -13.07
N GLN A 45 -6.39 12.05 -12.06
CA GLN A 45 -7.00 10.75 -12.25
C GLN A 45 -8.38 10.88 -12.92
N THR A 46 -8.69 9.90 -13.76
CA THR A 46 -10.02 9.78 -14.35
C THR A 46 -11.06 9.53 -13.25
N GLU A 47 -12.30 9.90 -13.52
CA GLU A 47 -13.40 9.64 -12.60
C GLU A 47 -13.58 8.13 -12.32
N ALA A 48 -13.24 7.26 -13.29
CA ALA A 48 -13.25 5.81 -13.10
C ALA A 48 -12.21 5.35 -12.07
N GLN A 49 -11.02 5.92 -12.10
CA GLN A 49 -9.98 5.64 -11.11
C GLN A 49 -10.40 6.13 -9.71
N LYS A 50 -11.01 7.33 -9.60
CA LYS A 50 -11.54 7.86 -8.33
C LYS A 50 -12.60 6.92 -7.74
N TRP A 51 -13.53 6.44 -8.59
CA TRP A 51 -14.52 5.45 -8.18
C TRP A 51 -13.85 4.16 -7.65
N TRP A 52 -12.87 3.63 -8.40
CA TRP A 52 -12.16 2.41 -8.00
C TRP A 52 -11.43 2.57 -6.67
N VAL A 53 -10.69 3.67 -6.48
CA VAL A 53 -9.99 3.97 -5.23
C VAL A 53 -10.97 4.12 -4.07
N SER A 54 -12.07 4.86 -4.26
CA SER A 54 -13.11 5.01 -3.24
C SER A 54 -13.67 3.66 -2.80
N LYS A 55 -14.07 2.79 -3.75
CA LYS A 55 -14.60 1.45 -3.46
C LYS A 55 -13.55 0.54 -2.82
N SER A 56 -12.30 0.58 -3.27
CA SER A 56 -11.21 -0.17 -2.67
C SER A 56 -11.00 0.22 -1.21
N LEU A 57 -11.01 1.51 -0.89
CA LEU A 57 -10.86 2.01 0.47
C LEU A 57 -12.07 1.68 1.36
N GLU A 58 -13.30 1.70 0.80
CA GLU A 58 -14.51 1.31 1.51
C GLU A 58 -14.45 -0.16 1.97
N VAL A 59 -14.07 -1.06 1.07
CA VAL A 59 -13.91 -2.48 1.39
C VAL A 59 -12.73 -2.70 2.35
N LEU A 60 -11.60 -2.08 2.08
CA LEU A 60 -10.41 -2.19 2.94
C LEU A 60 -10.68 -1.69 4.37
N LYS A 61 -11.43 -0.59 4.54
CA LYS A 61 -11.86 -0.08 5.84
C LYS A 61 -12.64 -1.14 6.63
N LYS A 62 -13.59 -1.81 5.97
CA LYS A 62 -14.38 -2.90 6.55
C LYS A 62 -13.50 -4.11 6.91
N ASP A 63 -12.57 -4.47 6.04
CA ASP A 63 -11.72 -5.64 6.27
C ASP A 63 -10.68 -5.38 7.36
N LEU A 64 -10.06 -4.21 7.40
CA LEU A 64 -9.15 -3.79 8.47
C LEU A 64 -9.84 -3.75 9.84
N SER A 65 -11.12 -3.37 9.89
CA SER A 65 -11.88 -3.32 11.14
C SER A 65 -12.02 -4.70 11.82
N LYS A 66 -11.98 -5.79 11.05
CA LYS A 66 -11.98 -7.18 11.58
C LYS A 66 -10.72 -7.47 12.42
N TYR A 67 -9.65 -6.71 12.19
CA TYR A 67 -8.38 -6.79 12.90
C TYR A 67 -8.23 -5.68 13.96
N ASN A 68 -9.28 -4.89 14.21
CA ASN A 68 -9.26 -3.69 15.05
C ASN A 68 -8.26 -2.62 14.57
N ILE A 69 -8.03 -2.52 13.27
CA ILE A 69 -7.17 -1.52 12.63
C ILE A 69 -8.07 -0.45 12.03
N SER A 70 -7.90 0.81 12.46
CA SER A 70 -8.60 1.96 11.90
C SER A 70 -7.97 2.38 10.58
N LEU A 71 -8.79 2.64 9.56
CA LEU A 71 -8.34 3.30 8.33
C LEU A 71 -8.64 4.79 8.42
N GLN A 72 -7.60 5.60 8.38
CA GLN A 72 -7.69 7.06 8.37
C GLN A 72 -7.26 7.59 7.00
N ILE A 73 -8.12 8.40 6.39
CA ILE A 73 -7.88 9.01 5.09
C ILE A 73 -7.68 10.49 5.29
N VAL A 74 -6.49 10.99 4.98
CA VAL A 74 -6.14 12.41 5.16
C VAL A 74 -5.97 13.07 3.80
N LYS A 75 -6.59 14.25 3.63
CA LYS A 75 -6.43 15.06 2.44
C LYS A 75 -5.21 15.97 2.58
N SER A 76 -4.09 15.60 1.94
CA SER A 76 -2.83 16.34 2.03
C SER A 76 -1.87 15.95 0.89
N ASP A 77 -0.80 16.72 0.69
CA ASP A 77 0.41 16.20 0.03
C ASP A 77 1.21 15.35 1.02
N GLU A 78 1.86 14.30 0.54
CA GLU A 78 2.58 13.37 1.41
C GLU A 78 3.79 14.03 2.10
N LEU A 79 4.52 14.90 1.40
CA LEU A 79 5.65 15.63 1.99
C LEU A 79 5.18 16.58 3.08
N ASP A 80 4.10 17.32 2.81
CA ASP A 80 3.50 18.23 3.78
C ASP A 80 2.98 17.48 5.00
N PHE A 81 2.33 16.35 4.80
CA PHE A 81 1.81 15.52 5.87
C PHE A 81 2.94 15.00 6.77
N PHE A 82 3.92 14.33 6.18
CA PHE A 82 5.00 13.71 6.95
C PHE A 82 5.96 14.73 7.58
N SER A 83 6.10 15.93 7.01
CA SER A 83 6.91 17.01 7.62
C SER A 83 6.39 17.46 9.00
N LYS A 84 5.10 17.27 9.25
CA LYS A 84 4.43 17.67 10.52
C LYS A 84 4.56 16.62 11.61
N ILE A 85 4.85 15.35 11.25
CA ILE A 85 5.07 14.27 12.21
C ILE A 85 6.44 14.45 12.86
N LYS A 86 6.50 14.28 14.18
CA LYS A 86 7.71 14.44 15.00
C LYS A 86 7.95 13.20 15.87
N LYS A 87 9.15 13.05 16.37
CA LYS A 87 9.54 11.97 17.32
C LYS A 87 8.57 11.82 18.50
N LYS A 88 8.08 12.96 19.05
CA LYS A 88 7.12 12.96 20.17
C LYS A 88 5.80 12.27 19.86
N ASP A 89 5.42 12.13 18.60
CA ASP A 89 4.20 11.45 18.18
C ASP A 89 4.29 9.93 18.32
N ASN A 90 5.51 9.43 18.60
CA ASN A 90 5.81 8.03 18.90
C ASN A 90 5.25 7.05 17.87
N LEU A 91 5.46 7.36 16.58
CA LEU A 91 5.01 6.56 15.45
C LEU A 91 6.19 5.82 14.80
N THR A 92 5.91 4.62 14.30
CA THR A 92 6.79 3.92 13.35
C THR A 92 6.04 3.69 12.05
N VAL A 93 6.58 4.17 10.94
CA VAL A 93 5.90 4.15 9.64
C VAL A 93 6.31 2.94 8.82
N TYR A 94 5.34 2.21 8.29
CA TYR A 94 5.54 1.01 7.47
C TYR A 94 4.84 1.17 6.13
N TRP A 95 5.52 0.82 5.00
CA TRP A 95 4.90 0.81 3.68
C TRP A 95 5.53 -0.22 2.75
N ASN A 96 4.82 -0.56 1.68
CA ASN A 96 5.35 -1.32 0.56
C ASN A 96 5.82 -0.37 -0.54
N LYS A 97 6.93 -0.70 -1.21
CA LYS A 97 7.50 0.14 -2.28
C LYS A 97 6.53 0.26 -3.46
N VAL A 98 6.58 1.40 -4.09
CA VAL A 98 5.99 1.70 -5.40
C VAL A 98 7.15 2.07 -6.34
N TYR A 99 7.07 1.73 -7.60
CA TYR A 99 8.21 1.70 -8.50
C TYR A 99 8.18 2.73 -9.62
N GLU A 100 7.16 3.58 -9.68
CA GLU A 100 7.15 4.72 -10.61
C GLU A 100 8.25 5.73 -10.26
N PRO A 101 8.97 6.28 -11.27
CA PRO A 101 10.12 7.14 -11.04
C PRO A 101 9.85 8.34 -10.12
N ASP A 102 8.74 9.04 -10.35
CA ASP A 102 8.35 10.21 -9.54
C ASP A 102 8.03 9.84 -8.09
N VAL A 103 7.41 8.67 -7.90
CA VAL A 103 7.07 8.13 -6.60
C VAL A 103 8.31 7.68 -5.84
N ILE A 104 9.29 7.10 -6.54
CA ILE A 104 10.62 6.78 -5.97
C ILE A 104 11.32 8.06 -5.51
N ALA A 105 11.34 9.09 -6.36
CA ALA A 105 11.99 10.38 -6.04
C ALA A 105 11.32 11.05 -4.81
N LYS A 106 9.98 11.07 -4.76
CA LYS A 106 9.22 11.55 -3.60
C LYS A 106 9.51 10.71 -2.35
N GLY A 107 9.57 9.39 -2.49
CA GLY A 107 9.90 8.48 -1.41
C GLY A 107 11.26 8.72 -0.77
N LYS A 108 12.26 9.12 -1.57
CA LYS A 108 13.57 9.54 -1.05
C LYS A 108 13.43 10.78 -0.14
N LYS A 109 12.74 11.81 -0.60
CA LYS A 109 12.49 13.04 0.18
C LYS A 109 11.73 12.76 1.49
N ILE A 110 10.76 11.83 1.46
CA ILE A 110 10.02 11.44 2.67
C ILE A 110 10.94 10.74 3.67
N ARG A 111 11.83 9.86 3.22
CA ARG A 111 12.82 9.22 4.10
C ARG A 111 13.76 10.25 4.74
N ASP A 112 14.19 11.25 3.99
CA ASP A 112 15.03 12.34 4.52
C ASP A 112 14.28 13.13 5.62
N ILE A 113 12.96 13.36 5.42
CA ILE A 113 12.10 13.97 6.47
C ILE A 113 12.06 13.06 7.70
N PHE A 114 11.89 11.75 7.54
CA PHE A 114 11.85 10.82 8.67
C PHE A 114 13.17 10.81 9.45
N LEU A 115 14.30 10.76 8.75
CA LEU A 115 15.62 10.83 9.38
C LEU A 115 15.81 12.15 10.15
N LYS A 116 15.47 13.28 9.54
CA LYS A 116 15.57 14.61 10.16
C LYS A 116 14.67 14.74 11.40
N ASN A 117 13.47 14.16 11.37
CA ASN A 117 12.48 14.24 12.46
C ASN A 117 12.63 13.07 13.47
N GLU A 118 13.64 12.23 13.33
CA GLU A 118 13.88 11.02 14.15
C GLU A 118 12.67 10.08 14.23
N ILE A 119 12.01 9.87 13.09
CA ILE A 119 10.86 8.97 12.97
C ILE A 119 11.36 7.59 12.52
N ASN A 120 10.99 6.56 13.25
CA ASN A 120 11.28 5.18 12.85
C ASN A 120 10.46 4.78 11.64
N PHE A 121 11.08 4.08 10.69
CA PHE A 121 10.37 3.59 9.52
C PHE A 121 10.97 2.30 8.97
N LYS A 122 10.14 1.54 8.27
CA LYS A 122 10.58 0.36 7.51
C LYS A 122 9.71 0.19 6.26
N TYR A 123 10.34 -0.16 5.15
CA TYR A 123 9.65 -0.43 3.90
C TYR A 123 10.01 -1.81 3.37
N PHE A 124 9.11 -2.34 2.55
CA PHE A 124 9.18 -3.71 2.06
C PHE A 124 9.08 -3.72 0.54
N LYS A 125 9.44 -4.86 -0.06
CA LYS A 125 9.19 -5.13 -1.47
C LYS A 125 7.70 -4.96 -1.77
N GLY A 126 7.40 -4.28 -2.85
CA GLY A 126 6.02 -4.01 -3.26
C GLY A 126 5.43 -5.12 -4.12
N ASN A 127 4.79 -4.71 -5.20
CA ASN A 127 4.01 -5.57 -6.09
C ASN A 127 4.80 -6.14 -7.30
N ILE A 128 6.13 -6.10 -7.27
CA ILE A 128 6.98 -6.67 -8.31
C ILE A 128 7.61 -7.99 -7.86
N LEU A 129 7.83 -8.90 -8.80
CA LEU A 129 8.49 -10.19 -8.53
C LEU A 129 9.96 -10.00 -8.18
N ASN A 130 10.66 -9.12 -8.90
CA ASN A 130 12.06 -8.80 -8.68
C ASN A 130 12.28 -7.31 -8.47
N GLU A 131 13.14 -6.96 -7.53
CA GLU A 131 13.74 -5.65 -7.50
C GLU A 131 14.66 -5.47 -8.73
N PHE A 132 14.89 -4.24 -9.15
CA PHE A 132 15.69 -3.95 -10.36
C PHE A 132 17.11 -4.51 -10.34
N GLN A 133 17.68 -4.68 -9.14
CA GLN A 133 19.03 -5.20 -8.94
C GLN A 133 19.08 -6.73 -8.76
N GLU A 134 17.94 -7.40 -8.65
CA GLU A 134 17.88 -8.83 -8.40
C GLU A 134 18.14 -9.68 -9.65
N VAL A 135 17.85 -9.15 -10.85
CA VAL A 135 18.08 -9.81 -12.14
C VAL A 135 18.84 -8.87 -13.05
N THR A 136 20.15 -9.02 -13.09
CA THR A 136 21.08 -8.21 -13.88
C THR A 136 22.01 -9.08 -14.70
N LYS A 137 22.72 -8.50 -15.66
CA LYS A 137 23.85 -9.13 -16.33
C LYS A 137 25.01 -9.31 -15.34
N ASN A 138 26.05 -10.04 -15.78
CA ASN A 138 27.26 -10.29 -14.98
C ASN A 138 28.02 -8.99 -14.60
N ASP A 139 27.87 -7.94 -15.41
CA ASP A 139 28.45 -6.61 -15.18
C ASP A 139 27.57 -5.73 -14.27
N GLY A 140 26.46 -6.25 -13.74
CA GLY A 140 25.52 -5.53 -12.89
C GLY A 140 24.55 -4.62 -13.65
N THR A 141 24.64 -4.53 -14.99
CA THR A 141 23.73 -3.72 -15.78
C THR A 141 22.41 -4.43 -16.07
N PRO A 142 21.31 -3.70 -16.29
CA PRO A 142 20.01 -4.31 -16.59
C PRO A 142 20.00 -4.92 -18.01
N PHE A 143 19.20 -5.95 -18.18
CA PHE A 143 18.89 -6.50 -19.49
C PHE A 143 18.03 -5.52 -20.29
N LYS A 144 18.35 -5.35 -21.58
CA LYS A 144 17.56 -4.53 -22.51
C LYS A 144 16.59 -5.35 -23.36
N VAL A 145 16.73 -6.68 -23.37
CA VAL A 145 15.96 -7.62 -24.18
C VAL A 145 15.36 -8.67 -23.28
N PHE A 146 14.09 -9.07 -23.55
CA PHE A 146 13.33 -9.98 -22.71
C PHE A 146 13.95 -11.39 -22.62
N THR A 147 14.31 -12.02 -23.73
CA THR A 147 14.76 -13.42 -23.74
C THR A 147 15.97 -13.69 -22.82
N PRO A 148 17.07 -12.94 -22.89
CA PRO A 148 18.17 -13.15 -21.95
C PRO A 148 17.82 -12.77 -20.51
N PHE A 149 16.95 -11.77 -20.29
CA PHE A 149 16.40 -11.47 -18.96
C PHE A 149 15.63 -12.69 -18.40
N TRP A 150 14.71 -13.25 -19.20
CA TRP A 150 13.87 -14.34 -18.77
C TRP A 150 14.66 -15.60 -18.42
N ARG A 151 15.66 -15.96 -19.20
CA ARG A 151 16.52 -17.11 -18.91
C ARG A 151 17.14 -17.05 -17.52
N VAL A 152 17.60 -15.88 -17.10
CA VAL A 152 18.18 -15.68 -15.76
C VAL A 152 17.09 -15.61 -14.70
N ALA A 153 16.00 -14.91 -14.96
CA ALA A 153 14.88 -14.78 -14.05
C ALA A 153 14.19 -16.12 -13.77
N GLU A 154 13.93 -16.93 -14.80
CA GLU A 154 13.30 -18.25 -14.69
C GLU A 154 14.10 -19.19 -13.80
N GLN A 155 15.42 -19.30 -14.01
CA GLN A 155 16.27 -20.12 -13.15
C GLN A 155 16.21 -19.68 -11.69
N LYS A 156 16.18 -18.37 -11.46
CA LYS A 156 16.01 -17.81 -10.12
C LYS A 156 14.65 -18.18 -9.51
N TYR A 157 13.56 -18.09 -10.27
CA TYR A 157 12.22 -18.46 -9.78
C TYR A 157 12.09 -19.94 -9.46
N LEU A 158 12.62 -20.81 -10.28
CA LEU A 158 12.60 -22.25 -10.04
C LEU A 158 13.38 -22.66 -8.79
N SER A 159 14.35 -21.84 -8.35
CA SER A 159 15.16 -22.08 -7.15
C SER A 159 14.65 -21.39 -5.90
N LEU A 160 13.58 -20.57 -5.99
CA LEU A 160 13.06 -19.85 -4.83
C LEU A 160 12.38 -20.81 -3.84
N PRO A 161 12.59 -20.59 -2.53
CA PRO A 161 11.81 -21.27 -1.51
C PRO A 161 10.32 -20.88 -1.62
N PRO A 162 9.40 -21.68 -1.06
CA PRO A 162 7.98 -21.32 -1.00
C PRO A 162 7.77 -19.88 -0.49
N LEU A 163 6.84 -19.18 -1.12
CA LEU A 163 6.55 -17.79 -0.75
C LEU A 163 6.19 -17.69 0.73
N LYS A 164 6.84 -16.78 1.43
CA LYS A 164 6.55 -16.49 2.83
C LYS A 164 5.13 -15.94 2.94
N LYS A 165 4.29 -16.58 3.77
CA LYS A 165 2.97 -16.03 4.10
C LYS A 165 3.11 -14.90 5.10
N TYR A 166 2.54 -13.75 4.77
CA TYR A 166 2.47 -12.60 5.65
C TYR A 166 1.14 -12.60 6.40
N ILE A 167 1.20 -12.78 7.72
CA ILE A 167 0.02 -12.89 8.58
C ILE A 167 -0.21 -11.57 9.30
N VAL A 168 -1.43 -11.07 9.23
CA VAL A 168 -1.88 -9.88 9.96
C VAL A 168 -2.48 -10.32 11.30
N LYS A 169 -2.01 -9.74 12.39
CA LYS A 169 -2.49 -10.03 13.76
C LYS A 169 -3.60 -9.06 14.14
N LYS A 170 -4.59 -9.55 14.89
CA LYS A 170 -5.61 -8.69 15.50
C LYS A 170 -4.98 -7.77 16.54
N LYS A 171 -5.42 -6.51 16.58
CA LYS A 171 -4.84 -5.45 17.41
C LYS A 171 -5.81 -4.93 18.46
N THR A 172 -5.30 -4.14 19.37
CA THR A 172 -6.12 -3.31 20.26
C THR A 172 -6.71 -2.18 19.41
N LYS A 173 -8.01 -1.89 19.62
CA LYS A 173 -8.67 -0.80 18.89
C LYS A 173 -8.08 0.54 19.33
N GLU A 174 -7.50 1.25 18.38
CA GLU A 174 -6.92 2.57 18.61
C GLU A 174 -7.94 3.67 18.26
N LYS A 175 -7.83 4.79 18.95
CA LYS A 175 -8.57 6.00 18.58
C LYS A 175 -7.93 6.65 17.35
N ASP A 176 -8.75 7.35 16.57
CA ASP A 176 -8.25 8.14 15.45
C ASP A 176 -7.27 9.19 15.97
N ILE A 177 -6.05 9.18 15.40
CA ILE A 177 -4.97 10.10 15.79
C ILE A 177 -4.88 11.34 14.89
N PHE A 178 -5.36 11.22 13.65
CA PHE A 178 -5.36 12.33 12.71
C PHE A 178 -6.71 13.05 12.71
N LYS A 179 -6.64 14.37 12.69
CA LYS A 179 -7.84 15.25 12.58
C LYS A 179 -8.21 15.43 11.10
N ASN A 180 -9.49 15.77 10.87
CA ASN A 180 -10.01 16.07 9.53
C ASN A 180 -9.85 14.93 8.52
N CYS A 181 -10.03 13.69 8.99
CA CYS A 181 -10.12 12.54 8.10
C CYS A 181 -11.38 12.64 7.24
N ILE A 182 -11.24 12.22 5.99
CA ILE A 182 -12.36 12.12 5.04
C ILE A 182 -12.88 10.68 4.97
N ASP A 183 -14.11 10.49 4.52
CA ASP A 183 -14.66 9.17 4.25
C ASP A 183 -14.29 8.73 2.81
N PRO A 184 -14.13 7.43 2.52
CA PRO A 184 -13.95 6.94 1.15
C PRO A 184 -14.94 7.52 0.14
N LYS A 185 -16.18 7.78 0.55
CA LYS A 185 -17.22 8.34 -0.31
C LYS A 185 -16.94 9.78 -0.77
N ASP A 186 -16.13 10.52 -0.03
CA ASP A 186 -15.74 11.89 -0.40
C ASP A 186 -14.80 11.92 -1.63
N ILE A 187 -14.28 10.76 -2.02
CA ILE A 187 -13.43 10.58 -3.21
C ILE A 187 -14.27 10.28 -4.47
N LEU A 188 -15.53 9.85 -4.30
CA LEU A 188 -16.39 9.49 -5.42
C LEU A 188 -16.56 10.65 -6.42
N PRO A 189 -16.71 10.33 -7.73
CA PRO A 189 -17.11 11.32 -8.71
C PRO A 189 -18.43 12.00 -8.35
N LYS A 190 -18.55 13.29 -8.64
CA LYS A 190 -19.77 14.07 -8.37
C LYS A 190 -20.98 13.54 -9.13
N LYS A 191 -20.78 13.03 -10.35
CA LYS A 191 -21.83 12.47 -11.20
C LYS A 191 -21.96 10.96 -11.00
N ASN A 192 -23.17 10.45 -10.87
CA ASN A 192 -23.47 9.05 -10.54
C ASN A 192 -23.36 8.07 -11.73
N TRP A 193 -22.59 8.39 -12.77
CA TRP A 193 -22.44 7.52 -13.96
C TRP A 193 -21.83 6.16 -13.60
N TYR A 194 -21.02 6.07 -12.55
CA TYR A 194 -20.36 4.87 -12.07
C TYR A 194 -21.30 3.78 -11.55
N LYS A 195 -22.57 4.11 -11.25
CA LYS A 195 -23.58 3.11 -10.85
C LYS A 195 -23.76 1.99 -11.87
N LYS A 196 -23.45 2.25 -13.15
CA LYS A 196 -23.44 1.22 -14.19
C LYS A 196 -22.31 0.21 -13.99
N PHE A 197 -21.18 0.60 -13.44
CA PHE A 197 -20.04 -0.28 -13.16
C PHE A 197 -20.32 -1.25 -12.02
N GLU A 198 -21.06 -0.83 -11.02
CA GLU A 198 -21.39 -1.64 -9.84
C GLU A 198 -22.18 -2.93 -10.19
N LYS A 199 -22.76 -2.99 -11.38
CA LYS A 199 -23.42 -4.21 -11.91
C LYS A 199 -22.42 -5.26 -12.41
N TYR A 200 -21.23 -4.85 -12.80
CA TYR A 200 -20.22 -5.71 -13.47
C TYR A 200 -18.96 -5.89 -12.65
N TRP A 201 -18.65 -4.93 -11.76
CA TRP A 201 -17.41 -4.88 -11.03
C TRP A 201 -17.65 -4.87 -9.52
N GLU A 202 -17.22 -5.92 -8.87
CA GLU A 202 -17.10 -5.97 -7.41
C GLU A 202 -15.64 -5.72 -7.03
N VAL A 203 -15.40 -4.60 -6.34
CA VAL A 203 -14.06 -4.17 -5.94
C VAL A 203 -13.76 -4.77 -4.57
N SER A 204 -13.10 -5.93 -4.55
CA SER A 204 -12.64 -6.54 -3.30
C SER A 204 -11.47 -7.51 -3.52
N GLU A 205 -10.64 -7.70 -2.51
CA GLU A 205 -9.57 -8.71 -2.51
C GLU A 205 -10.16 -10.13 -2.63
N SER A 206 -11.26 -10.40 -1.94
CA SER A 206 -11.96 -11.69 -1.98
C SER A 206 -12.50 -12.01 -3.37
N LYS A 207 -13.10 -11.03 -4.05
CA LYS A 207 -13.62 -11.23 -5.40
C LYS A 207 -12.51 -11.47 -6.42
N SER A 208 -11.39 -10.74 -6.31
CA SER A 208 -10.22 -10.97 -7.17
C SER A 208 -9.69 -12.39 -7.03
N LYS A 209 -9.64 -12.93 -5.82
CA LYS A 209 -9.22 -14.32 -5.58
C LYS A 209 -10.21 -15.33 -6.14
N GLN A 210 -11.50 -15.07 -5.98
CA GLN A 210 -12.53 -15.93 -6.56
C GLN A 210 -12.37 -16.02 -8.06
N VAL A 211 -12.27 -14.87 -8.76
CA VAL A 211 -12.11 -14.82 -10.23
C VAL A 211 -10.82 -15.53 -10.66
N LEU A 212 -9.71 -15.32 -9.95
CA LEU A 212 -8.46 -16.03 -10.23
C LEU A 212 -8.62 -17.55 -10.04
N SER A 213 -9.31 -17.98 -8.99
CA SER A 213 -9.54 -19.40 -8.71
C SER A 213 -10.44 -20.06 -9.74
N GLU A 214 -11.39 -19.34 -10.31
CA GLU A 214 -12.25 -19.80 -11.42
C GLU A 214 -11.42 -19.95 -12.70
N LEU A 215 -10.60 -18.93 -13.02
CA LEU A 215 -9.73 -18.95 -14.21
C LEU A 215 -8.69 -20.10 -14.22
N ILE A 216 -8.20 -20.51 -13.05
CA ILE A 216 -7.20 -21.59 -12.96
C ILE A 216 -7.85 -22.99 -13.08
N LYS A 217 -9.14 -23.13 -12.86
CA LYS A 217 -9.88 -24.39 -12.96
C LYS A 217 -10.29 -24.74 -14.38
N ASP A 218 -10.37 -23.76 -15.26
CA ASP A 218 -10.60 -23.89 -16.69
C ASP A 218 -9.28 -24.15 -17.44
#